data_c35d497ac47f8e764b4823fdd3c9f352
#
_entry.id   c35d497ac47f8e764b4823fdd3c9f352
#
_cell.length_a   1.000
_cell.length_b   1.000
_cell.length_c   1.000
_cell.angle_alpha   90.00
_cell.angle_beta   90.00
_cell.angle_gamma   90.00
#
_symmetry.space_group_name_H-M   'P 1'
#
loop_
_entity.id
_entity.type
_entity.pdbx_description
1 polymer ?
#
loop_
_entity_poly.entity_id
_entity_poly.type
_entity_poly.pdbx_seq_one_letter_code
_entity_poly.pdbx_strand_id
1 'polypeptide(L)'
;MKLKWNMNLVKAQRKKLIGVLAGAAIGAGGWYWYSAAAQDPQSATLRPVAVTRGTIEEVVTAQGKLEPKQYVDVGTQVSGQLKKIYVDIGDAVKQGQLLAEIDPRVYQAQVEAGEAKLNSLRAQLNQQKAEAVLADQNLQRNQNLIAVNAVSKQALQETESQAAVAKAQVDSIAAQMQETESNLKASRANLGFTKIYAPVAGTVTTLPTKEGQTLNANQSAPTILQVANLDLMTVRAQVAEADVNRLKENMPAYFTTLGNSEYRWQGTVRQIQPSPEIVNDVVLFDVLIDVKNDGRQLKTGMTTQVFFILGKADNAVIVPAEVLTRRAAKEDNEKGKAYRVSVASETGREQRVIHVGLQTRTQAEVTDGLKEGENIYVSRPRVNPSANGNAQQSNNNRANAPRVNRGPQL
;
A
#
# COMPACT_ATOMS: atom_id res chain seq x y z
N MET A 1 -2.12 116.48 -20.82
CA MET A 1 -3.29 115.85 -20.25
C MET A 1 -2.95 114.40 -19.85
N LYS A 2 -2.68 114.18 -18.53
CA LYS A 2 -2.21 112.90 -18.04
C LYS A 2 -3.39 112.14 -17.35
N LEU A 3 -3.86 111.05 -17.95
CA LEU A 3 -4.88 110.20 -17.34
C LEU A 3 -4.22 109.29 -16.31
N LYS A 4 -4.58 109.45 -15.02
CA LYS A 4 -4.18 108.54 -13.93
C LYS A 4 -5.17 107.41 -13.92
N TRP A 5 -4.72 106.19 -14.27
CA TRP A 5 -5.52 104.97 -14.18
C TRP A 5 -5.53 104.41 -12.73
N ASN A 6 -6.70 104.26 -12.18
CA ASN A 6 -6.90 103.94 -10.75
C ASN A 6 -6.71 102.49 -10.48
N MET A 7 -5.54 102.06 -9.98
CA MET A 7 -5.04 100.71 -9.78
C MET A 7 -5.69 100.00 -8.58
N ASN A 8 -6.56 100.67 -7.85
CA ASN A 8 -7.14 100.08 -6.60
C ASN A 8 -8.47 99.35 -6.85
N LEU A 9 -9.17 99.54 -7.97
CA LEU A 9 -10.41 98.82 -8.30
C LEU A 9 -10.16 97.38 -8.81
N VAL A 10 -9.00 97.16 -9.46
CA VAL A 10 -8.66 95.80 -10.02
C VAL A 10 -8.21 94.87 -8.89
N LYS A 11 -7.61 95.37 -7.80
CA LYS A 11 -7.18 94.53 -6.64
C LYS A 11 -8.41 93.97 -5.79
N ALA A 12 -9.49 94.75 -5.70
CA ALA A 12 -10.69 94.37 -4.97
C ALA A 12 -11.51 93.29 -5.68
N GLN A 13 -11.58 93.34 -7.01
CA GLN A 13 -12.25 92.30 -7.82
C GLN A 13 -11.51 90.93 -7.80
N ARG A 14 -10.16 90.95 -7.84
CA ARG A 14 -9.33 89.75 -7.78
C ARG A 14 -9.52 88.99 -6.44
N LYS A 15 -9.61 89.70 -5.31
CA LYS A 15 -9.80 89.06 -3.99
C LYS A 15 -11.18 88.44 -3.87
N LYS A 16 -12.25 88.99 -4.48
CA LYS A 16 -13.56 88.38 -4.50
C LYS A 16 -13.63 87.16 -5.40
N LEU A 17 -12.95 87.15 -6.54
CA LEU A 17 -12.86 85.98 -7.44
C LEU A 17 -12.09 84.80 -6.80
N ILE A 18 -10.99 85.10 -6.08
CA ILE A 18 -10.20 84.07 -5.35
C ILE A 18 -11.05 83.45 -4.21
N GLY A 19 -11.87 84.22 -3.51
CA GLY A 19 -12.73 83.74 -2.44
C GLY A 19 -13.80 82.82 -2.99
N VAL A 20 -14.43 83.11 -4.17
CA VAL A 20 -15.42 82.28 -4.80
C VAL A 20 -14.81 80.96 -5.33
N LEU A 21 -13.64 80.99 -5.92
CA LEU A 21 -12.90 79.81 -6.38
C LEU A 21 -12.45 78.93 -5.22
N ALA A 22 -11.99 79.50 -4.09
CA ALA A 22 -11.67 78.76 -2.89
C ALA A 22 -12.91 78.07 -2.25
N GLY A 23 -14.05 78.76 -2.20
CA GLY A 23 -15.32 78.22 -1.75
C GLY A 23 -15.83 77.05 -2.61
N ALA A 24 -15.72 77.22 -3.97
CA ALA A 24 -16.07 76.16 -4.90
C ALA A 24 -15.15 74.94 -4.83
N ALA A 25 -13.84 75.10 -4.56
CA ALA A 25 -12.89 74.01 -4.37
C ALA A 25 -13.13 73.27 -3.05
N ILE A 26 -13.51 73.97 -1.96
CA ILE A 26 -13.84 73.35 -0.66
C ILE A 26 -15.18 72.61 -0.79
N GLY A 27 -16.20 73.18 -1.50
CA GLY A 27 -17.50 72.52 -1.74
C GLY A 27 -17.32 71.29 -2.64
N ALA A 28 -16.55 71.35 -3.70
CA ALA A 28 -16.24 70.22 -4.58
C ALA A 28 -15.41 69.13 -3.84
N GLY A 29 -14.43 69.52 -3.03
CA GLY A 29 -13.65 68.61 -2.22
C GLY A 29 -14.46 67.94 -1.11
N GLY A 30 -15.37 68.67 -0.44
CA GLY A 30 -16.32 68.14 0.53
C GLY A 30 -17.35 67.18 -0.12
N TRP A 31 -17.89 67.53 -1.30
CA TRP A 31 -18.77 66.61 -2.05
C TRP A 31 -18.03 65.35 -2.52
N TYR A 32 -16.80 65.51 -3.05
CA TYR A 32 -15.95 64.36 -3.45
C TYR A 32 -15.62 63.48 -2.25
N TRP A 33 -15.28 64.04 -1.10
CA TRP A 33 -15.03 63.31 0.12
C TRP A 33 -16.28 62.67 0.69
N TYR A 34 -17.45 63.36 0.62
CA TYR A 34 -18.74 62.82 1.03
C TYR A 34 -19.23 61.69 0.10
N SER A 35 -19.07 61.84 -1.21
CA SER A 35 -19.42 60.82 -2.20
C SER A 35 -18.44 59.61 -2.16
N ALA A 36 -17.17 59.82 -1.83
CA ALA A 36 -16.19 58.77 -1.61
C ALA A 36 -16.40 58.04 -0.27
N ALA A 37 -16.88 58.75 0.77
CA ALA A 37 -17.21 58.15 2.07
C ALA A 37 -18.58 57.45 2.06
N ALA A 38 -19.48 57.80 1.14
CA ALA A 38 -20.77 57.13 0.94
C ALA A 38 -20.69 55.84 0.10
N GLN A 39 -19.56 55.54 -0.51
CA GLN A 39 -19.31 54.22 -1.07
C GLN A 39 -19.01 53.23 0.07
N ASP A 40 -20.07 52.60 0.56
CA ASP A 40 -20.05 51.54 1.58
C ASP A 40 -18.97 50.49 1.17
N PRO A 41 -17.87 50.33 1.92
CA PRO A 41 -16.82 49.36 1.56
C PRO A 41 -17.29 47.88 1.69
N GLN A 42 -18.55 47.67 2.03
CA GLN A 42 -19.16 46.36 2.20
C GLN A 42 -19.91 45.82 0.96
N SER A 43 -19.87 46.49 -0.18
CA SER A 43 -20.32 45.89 -1.45
C SER A 43 -19.27 44.91 -1.99
N ALA A 44 -18.78 43.99 -1.15
CA ALA A 44 -18.22 42.74 -1.64
C ALA A 44 -19.28 42.18 -2.62
N THR A 45 -18.92 41.98 -3.87
CA THR A 45 -19.80 41.45 -4.91
C THR A 45 -20.26 40.07 -4.46
N LEU A 46 -21.39 40.06 -3.76
CA LEU A 46 -22.04 38.84 -3.30
C LEU A 46 -22.75 38.25 -4.53
N ARG A 47 -22.41 37.00 -4.81
CA ARG A 47 -23.05 36.23 -5.87
C ARG A 47 -24.19 35.41 -5.29
N PRO A 48 -25.41 35.51 -5.80
CA PRO A 48 -26.48 34.59 -5.42
C PRO A 48 -26.15 33.19 -5.99
N VAL A 49 -26.26 32.17 -5.17
CA VAL A 49 -26.13 30.77 -5.55
C VAL A 49 -27.39 30.05 -5.11
N ALA A 50 -28.04 29.36 -6.04
CA ALA A 50 -29.21 28.58 -5.72
C ALA A 50 -28.90 27.35 -4.91
N VAL A 51 -29.69 27.09 -3.88
CA VAL A 51 -29.67 25.88 -3.07
C VAL A 51 -30.24 24.73 -3.89
N THR A 52 -29.48 23.65 -4.02
CA THR A 52 -29.88 22.48 -4.82
C THR A 52 -29.95 21.24 -3.94
N ARG A 53 -30.66 20.22 -4.39
CA ARG A 53 -30.59 18.88 -3.78
C ARG A 53 -29.63 18.00 -4.55
N GLY A 54 -28.93 17.15 -3.80
CA GLY A 54 -28.01 16.20 -4.36
C GLY A 54 -27.46 15.23 -3.33
N THR A 55 -26.54 14.40 -3.75
CA THR A 55 -25.79 13.52 -2.87
C THR A 55 -24.49 14.18 -2.46
N ILE A 56 -24.20 14.21 -1.16
CA ILE A 56 -22.92 14.64 -0.62
C ILE A 56 -22.24 13.46 0.06
N GLU A 57 -20.97 13.25 -0.27
CA GLU A 57 -20.12 12.20 0.30
C GLU A 57 -18.88 12.84 0.93
N GLU A 58 -18.69 12.63 2.22
CA GLU A 58 -17.43 12.95 2.88
C GLU A 58 -16.49 11.78 2.71
N VAL A 59 -15.39 11.99 2.00
CA VAL A 59 -14.44 10.93 1.67
C VAL A 59 -13.01 11.28 2.07
N VAL A 60 -12.28 10.29 2.54
CA VAL A 60 -10.81 10.31 2.61
C VAL A 60 -10.29 9.66 1.33
N THR A 61 -9.31 10.28 0.69
CA THR A 61 -8.70 9.77 -0.54
C THR A 61 -7.31 9.27 -0.27
N ALA A 62 -6.96 8.11 -0.85
CA ALA A 62 -5.63 7.54 -0.76
C ALA A 62 -5.21 6.91 -2.09
N GLN A 63 -3.92 6.82 -2.33
CA GLN A 63 -3.41 5.99 -3.41
C GLN A 63 -3.30 4.55 -2.95
N GLY A 64 -3.56 3.61 -3.85
CA GLY A 64 -3.46 2.20 -3.55
C GLY A 64 -2.87 1.41 -4.71
N LYS A 65 -2.48 0.18 -4.39
CA LYS A 65 -1.99 -0.80 -5.36
C LYS A 65 -2.80 -2.08 -5.25
N LEU A 66 -3.17 -2.64 -6.39
CA LEU A 66 -3.87 -3.92 -6.46
C LEU A 66 -2.90 -5.08 -6.31
N GLU A 67 -3.20 -5.97 -5.39
CA GLU A 67 -2.44 -7.20 -5.12
C GLU A 67 -3.42 -8.38 -5.04
N PRO A 68 -3.01 -9.61 -5.39
CA PRO A 68 -3.83 -10.78 -5.12
C PRO A 68 -4.01 -10.95 -3.60
N LYS A 69 -5.21 -11.30 -3.16
CA LYS A 69 -5.45 -11.57 -1.73
C LYS A 69 -4.62 -12.74 -1.22
N GLN A 70 -4.45 -13.75 -2.07
CA GLN A 70 -3.68 -14.96 -1.75
C GLN A 70 -2.69 -15.23 -2.89
N TYR A 71 -1.43 -15.31 -2.53
CA TYR A 71 -0.37 -15.73 -3.42
C TYR A 71 0.65 -16.57 -2.68
N VAL A 72 1.39 -17.40 -3.42
CA VAL A 72 2.47 -18.21 -2.89
C VAL A 72 3.68 -18.06 -3.81
N ASP A 73 4.81 -17.69 -3.21
CA ASP A 73 6.09 -17.69 -3.88
C ASP A 73 6.62 -19.12 -3.92
N VAL A 74 6.71 -19.68 -5.10
CA VAL A 74 7.23 -21.03 -5.32
C VAL A 74 8.73 -20.94 -5.55
N GLY A 75 9.48 -21.43 -4.57
CA GLY A 75 10.96 -21.46 -4.62
C GLY A 75 11.50 -22.86 -4.73
N THR A 76 12.83 -22.99 -4.73
CA THR A 76 13.52 -24.28 -4.70
C THR A 76 14.05 -24.59 -3.30
N GLN A 77 14.04 -25.90 -2.95
CA GLN A 77 14.62 -26.40 -1.72
C GLN A 77 16.01 -27.01 -1.92
N VAL A 78 16.43 -27.17 -3.18
CA VAL A 78 17.73 -27.75 -3.54
C VAL A 78 18.45 -26.82 -4.53
N SER A 79 19.78 -26.81 -4.47
CA SER A 79 20.62 -26.03 -5.38
C SER A 79 20.86 -26.78 -6.68
N GLY A 80 20.91 -26.07 -7.79
CA GLY A 80 21.21 -26.65 -9.09
C GLY A 80 20.84 -25.76 -10.25
N GLN A 81 21.10 -26.20 -11.47
CA GLN A 81 20.71 -25.50 -12.68
C GLN A 81 19.24 -25.77 -12.99
N LEU A 82 18.47 -24.72 -13.24
CA LEU A 82 17.09 -24.83 -13.69
C LEU A 82 17.05 -25.37 -15.12
N LYS A 83 16.66 -26.62 -15.25
CA LYS A 83 16.70 -27.36 -16.52
C LYS A 83 15.57 -26.96 -17.43
N LYS A 84 14.36 -26.87 -16.90
CA LYS A 84 13.15 -26.56 -17.66
C LYS A 84 12.06 -25.94 -16.81
N ILE A 85 11.31 -25.04 -17.44
CA ILE A 85 10.08 -24.44 -16.90
C ILE A 85 8.92 -24.89 -17.81
N TYR A 86 7.83 -25.36 -17.23
CA TYR A 86 6.70 -25.96 -17.96
C TYR A 86 5.50 -25.01 -18.06
N VAL A 87 5.61 -23.79 -17.53
CA VAL A 87 4.51 -22.82 -17.47
C VAL A 87 5.02 -21.43 -17.77
N ASP A 88 4.13 -20.58 -18.28
CA ASP A 88 4.42 -19.18 -18.58
C ASP A 88 3.59 -18.24 -17.71
N ILE A 89 3.96 -16.92 -17.70
CA ILE A 89 3.19 -15.89 -17.01
C ILE A 89 1.80 -15.81 -17.63
N GLY A 90 0.78 -15.92 -16.75
CA GLY A 90 -0.63 -15.93 -17.16
C GLY A 90 -1.26 -17.31 -17.22
N ASP A 91 -0.48 -18.38 -17.17
CA ASP A 91 -1.01 -19.75 -17.21
C ASP A 91 -1.78 -20.08 -15.91
N ALA A 92 -2.89 -20.76 -16.08
CA ALA A 92 -3.66 -21.35 -14.99
C ALA A 92 -3.08 -22.70 -14.59
N VAL A 93 -2.72 -22.85 -13.33
CA VAL A 93 -2.12 -24.08 -12.78
C VAL A 93 -3.01 -24.71 -11.71
N LYS A 94 -2.98 -26.04 -11.64
CA LYS A 94 -3.67 -26.84 -10.62
C LYS A 94 -2.70 -27.19 -9.50
N GLN A 95 -3.22 -27.39 -8.29
CA GLN A 95 -2.44 -27.92 -7.18
C GLN A 95 -1.78 -29.26 -7.58
N GLY A 96 -0.49 -29.43 -7.30
CA GLY A 96 0.28 -30.61 -7.65
C GLY A 96 0.75 -30.67 -9.13
N GLN A 97 0.48 -29.66 -9.95
CA GLN A 97 1.00 -29.57 -11.31
C GLN A 97 2.50 -29.29 -11.31
N LEU A 98 3.26 -29.97 -12.16
CA LEU A 98 4.70 -29.72 -12.33
C LEU A 98 4.91 -28.36 -13.01
N LEU A 99 5.69 -27.50 -12.35
CA LEU A 99 5.99 -26.14 -12.79
C LEU A 99 7.37 -25.98 -13.37
N ALA A 100 8.36 -26.60 -12.72
CA ALA A 100 9.76 -26.49 -13.13
C ALA A 100 10.57 -27.72 -12.70
N GLU A 101 11.72 -27.93 -13.35
CA GLU A 101 12.63 -29.04 -13.05
C GLU A 101 14.07 -28.50 -12.94
N ILE A 102 14.73 -28.84 -11.84
CA ILE A 102 16.17 -28.64 -11.63
C ILE A 102 16.89 -29.88 -12.18
N ASP A 103 18.11 -29.72 -12.69
CA ASP A 103 18.91 -30.83 -13.19
C ASP A 103 19.10 -31.91 -12.11
N PRO A 104 18.48 -33.12 -12.30
CA PRO A 104 18.45 -34.14 -11.26
C PRO A 104 19.70 -35.02 -11.23
N ARG A 105 20.63 -34.90 -12.20
CA ARG A 105 21.72 -35.86 -12.42
C ARG A 105 22.57 -36.11 -11.18
N VAL A 106 22.92 -35.05 -10.45
CA VAL A 106 23.74 -35.17 -9.23
C VAL A 106 22.96 -35.90 -8.13
N TYR A 107 21.71 -35.55 -7.93
CA TYR A 107 20.83 -36.15 -6.92
C TYR A 107 20.48 -37.59 -7.24
N GLN A 108 20.28 -37.89 -8.52
CA GLN A 108 20.08 -39.25 -9.00
C GLN A 108 21.29 -40.14 -8.73
N ALA A 109 22.49 -39.66 -9.06
CA ALA A 109 23.74 -40.37 -8.76
C ALA A 109 23.94 -40.63 -7.26
N GLN A 110 23.53 -39.70 -6.38
CA GLN A 110 23.56 -39.89 -4.92
C GLN A 110 22.61 -40.99 -4.46
N VAL A 111 21.40 -41.06 -5.04
CA VAL A 111 20.44 -42.14 -4.77
C VAL A 111 20.98 -43.46 -5.22
N GLU A 112 21.50 -43.57 -6.44
CA GLU A 112 22.09 -44.79 -6.99
C GLU A 112 23.29 -45.30 -6.13
N ALA A 113 24.16 -44.38 -5.69
CA ALA A 113 25.26 -44.72 -4.79
C ALA A 113 24.78 -45.24 -3.42
N GLY A 114 23.73 -44.62 -2.87
CA GLY A 114 23.09 -45.06 -1.64
C GLY A 114 22.46 -46.44 -1.75
N GLU A 115 21.77 -46.71 -2.87
CA GLU A 115 21.19 -48.02 -3.16
C GLU A 115 22.27 -49.13 -3.31
N ALA A 116 23.36 -48.83 -4.02
CA ALA A 116 24.48 -49.74 -4.15
C ALA A 116 25.13 -50.08 -2.78
N LYS A 117 25.31 -49.07 -1.91
CA LYS A 117 25.79 -49.25 -0.55
C LYS A 117 24.87 -50.10 0.30
N LEU A 118 23.57 -49.85 0.22
CA LEU A 118 22.58 -50.66 0.95
C LEU A 118 22.61 -52.12 0.48
N ASN A 119 22.74 -52.38 -0.80
CA ASN A 119 22.83 -53.72 -1.37
C ASN A 119 24.12 -54.46 -0.87
N SER A 120 25.25 -53.73 -0.81
CA SER A 120 26.50 -54.25 -0.24
C SER A 120 26.35 -54.65 1.25
N LEU A 121 25.69 -53.80 2.06
CA LEU A 121 25.42 -54.11 3.47
C LEU A 121 24.48 -55.27 3.66
N ARG A 122 23.45 -55.44 2.75
CA ARG A 122 22.60 -56.61 2.76
C ARG A 122 23.36 -57.90 2.52
N ALA A 123 24.30 -57.92 1.59
CA ALA A 123 25.16 -59.09 1.33
C ALA A 123 26.05 -59.40 2.55
N GLN A 124 26.66 -58.34 3.17
CA GLN A 124 27.42 -58.51 4.39
C GLN A 124 26.60 -59.02 5.56
N LEU A 125 25.34 -58.53 5.72
CA LEU A 125 24.43 -59.00 6.74
C LEU A 125 24.13 -60.48 6.57
N ASN A 126 23.89 -60.93 5.34
CA ASN A 126 23.63 -62.34 5.02
C ASN A 126 24.85 -63.21 5.33
N GLN A 127 26.06 -62.75 5.04
CA GLN A 127 27.30 -63.40 5.42
C GLN A 127 27.42 -63.54 6.94
N GLN A 128 27.25 -62.41 7.68
CA GLN A 128 27.36 -62.45 9.16
C GLN A 128 26.28 -63.30 9.81
N LYS A 129 25.07 -63.34 9.24
CA LYS A 129 24.00 -64.27 9.70
C LYS A 129 24.40 -65.72 9.51
N ALA A 130 25.02 -66.09 8.40
CA ALA A 130 25.50 -67.48 8.20
C ALA A 130 26.61 -67.84 9.20
N GLU A 131 27.54 -66.93 9.48
CA GLU A 131 28.59 -67.11 10.52
C GLU A 131 27.98 -67.23 11.92
N ALA A 132 26.98 -66.39 12.27
CA ALA A 132 26.27 -66.49 13.53
C ALA A 132 25.54 -67.83 13.70
N VAL A 133 24.88 -68.31 12.66
CA VAL A 133 24.23 -69.66 12.66
C VAL A 133 25.23 -70.77 12.86
N LEU A 134 26.44 -70.69 12.24
CA LEU A 134 27.49 -71.68 12.44
C LEU A 134 28.02 -71.65 13.88
N ALA A 135 28.24 -70.48 14.45
CA ALA A 135 28.68 -70.27 15.82
C ALA A 135 27.64 -70.82 16.84
N ASP A 136 26.38 -70.58 16.63
CA ASP A 136 25.27 -71.06 17.44
C ASP A 136 25.18 -72.63 17.40
N GLN A 137 25.29 -73.24 16.22
CA GLN A 137 25.34 -74.69 16.06
C GLN A 137 26.54 -75.32 16.81
N ASN A 138 27.69 -74.67 16.77
CA ASN A 138 28.86 -75.11 17.52
C ASN A 138 28.62 -75.00 19.04
N LEU A 139 28.03 -73.93 19.50
CA LEU A 139 27.64 -73.76 20.92
C LEU A 139 26.67 -74.81 21.38
N GLN A 140 25.56 -75.05 20.61
CA GLN A 140 24.57 -76.09 20.91
C GLN A 140 25.21 -77.46 20.97
N ARG A 141 26.13 -77.76 20.07
CA ARG A 141 26.91 -79.04 20.08
C ARG A 141 27.72 -79.19 21.36
N ASN A 142 28.49 -78.19 21.77
CA ASN A 142 29.29 -78.21 22.96
C ASN A 142 28.45 -78.23 24.26
N GLN A 143 27.31 -77.60 24.29
CA GLN A 143 26.32 -77.69 25.38
C GLN A 143 25.80 -79.15 25.55
N ASN A 144 25.58 -79.89 24.49
CA ASN A 144 25.14 -81.30 24.54
C ASN A 144 26.34 -82.18 24.97
N LEU A 145 27.54 -81.95 24.55
CA LEU A 145 28.74 -82.76 24.89
C LEU A 145 29.21 -82.50 26.32
N ILE A 146 29.05 -81.36 26.93
CA ILE A 146 29.42 -81.06 28.31
C ILE A 146 28.54 -81.91 29.28
N ALA A 147 27.26 -82.12 28.91
CA ALA A 147 26.35 -82.92 29.71
C ALA A 147 26.77 -84.37 29.89
N VAL A 148 27.60 -84.91 28.98
CA VAL A 148 28.26 -86.22 29.05
C VAL A 148 29.71 -86.20 29.33
N ASN A 149 30.27 -85.02 29.82
CA ASN A 149 31.68 -84.82 30.14
C ASN A 149 32.63 -85.04 28.97
N ALA A 150 32.19 -84.87 27.71
CA ALA A 150 33.00 -85.10 26.52
C ALA A 150 33.83 -83.83 26.07
N VAL A 151 33.56 -82.68 26.68
CA VAL A 151 34.34 -81.41 26.44
C VAL A 151 34.65 -80.70 27.75
N SER A 152 35.67 -79.83 27.74
CA SER A 152 36.09 -79.01 28.91
C SER A 152 35.17 -77.80 29.11
N LYS A 153 35.06 -77.30 30.36
CA LYS A 153 34.32 -76.05 30.64
C LYS A 153 34.91 -74.86 29.88
N GLN A 154 36.20 -74.83 29.64
CA GLN A 154 36.88 -73.79 28.87
C GLN A 154 36.41 -73.81 27.41
N ALA A 155 36.30 -74.99 26.78
CA ALA A 155 35.82 -75.11 25.39
C ALA A 155 34.34 -74.67 25.23
N LEU A 156 33.52 -74.95 26.23
CA LEU A 156 32.10 -74.40 26.23
C LEU A 156 32.13 -72.87 26.32
N GLN A 157 32.90 -72.31 27.28
CA GLN A 157 32.96 -70.84 27.47
C GLN A 157 33.53 -70.09 26.25
N GLU A 158 34.42 -70.70 25.50
CA GLU A 158 34.98 -70.18 24.26
C GLU A 158 33.90 -70.14 23.18
N THR A 159 33.10 -71.19 22.99
CA THR A 159 32.02 -71.21 21.99
C THR A 159 30.84 -70.31 22.37
N GLU A 160 30.54 -70.11 23.65
CA GLU A 160 29.60 -69.10 24.14
C GLU A 160 30.03 -67.69 23.75
N SER A 161 31.31 -67.36 23.99
CA SER A 161 31.89 -66.06 23.62
C SER A 161 31.84 -65.85 22.10
N GLN A 162 32.19 -66.87 21.29
CA GLN A 162 32.16 -66.80 19.83
C GLN A 162 30.74 -66.58 19.29
N ALA A 163 29.75 -67.29 19.83
CA ALA A 163 28.34 -67.07 19.44
C ALA A 163 27.85 -65.67 19.81
N ALA A 164 28.22 -65.16 21.00
CA ALA A 164 27.88 -63.80 21.41
C ALA A 164 28.50 -62.74 20.50
N VAL A 165 29.78 -62.90 20.12
CA VAL A 165 30.49 -62.01 19.22
C VAL A 165 29.83 -62.04 17.81
N ALA A 166 29.56 -63.22 17.27
CA ALA A 166 28.92 -63.35 15.94
C ALA A 166 27.54 -62.69 15.91
N LYS A 167 26.73 -62.84 16.97
CA LYS A 167 25.45 -62.16 17.10
C LYS A 167 25.59 -60.62 17.16
N ALA A 168 26.53 -60.15 17.99
CA ALA A 168 26.79 -58.70 18.07
C ALA A 168 27.23 -58.10 16.71
N GLN A 169 27.97 -58.92 15.90
CA GLN A 169 28.37 -58.47 14.55
C GLN A 169 27.16 -58.38 13.59
N VAL A 170 26.18 -59.29 13.68
CA VAL A 170 24.93 -59.19 12.94
C VAL A 170 24.17 -57.91 13.32
N ASP A 171 24.04 -57.61 14.61
CA ASP A 171 23.36 -56.42 15.12
C ASP A 171 24.07 -55.16 14.68
N SER A 172 25.42 -55.13 14.64
CA SER A 172 26.20 -54.02 14.17
C SER A 172 25.95 -53.71 12.66
N ILE A 173 25.98 -54.75 11.82
CA ILE A 173 25.68 -54.58 10.38
C ILE A 173 24.21 -54.16 10.17
N ALA A 174 23.26 -54.69 10.96
CA ALA A 174 21.87 -54.28 10.90
C ALA A 174 21.71 -52.77 11.23
N ALA A 175 22.43 -52.29 12.25
CA ALA A 175 22.42 -50.86 12.60
C ALA A 175 23.00 -49.99 11.47
N GLN A 176 24.13 -50.40 10.87
CA GLN A 176 24.72 -49.70 9.70
C GLN A 176 23.78 -49.69 8.49
N MET A 177 23.06 -50.75 8.28
CA MET A 177 22.03 -50.84 7.21
C MET A 177 20.92 -49.83 7.47
N GLN A 178 20.40 -49.71 8.69
CA GLN A 178 19.36 -48.74 9.05
C GLN A 178 19.85 -47.31 8.92
N GLU A 179 21.08 -47.01 9.29
CA GLU A 179 21.70 -45.71 9.04
C GLU A 179 21.73 -45.37 7.54
N THR A 180 22.20 -46.32 6.71
CA THR A 180 22.27 -46.17 5.26
C THR A 180 20.87 -46.00 4.63
N GLU A 181 19.87 -46.72 5.11
CA GLU A 181 18.46 -46.55 4.69
C GLU A 181 17.96 -45.12 4.98
N SER A 182 18.29 -44.59 6.17
CA SER A 182 17.91 -43.22 6.54
C SER A 182 18.58 -42.19 5.65
N ASN A 183 19.86 -42.34 5.36
CA ASN A 183 20.60 -41.47 4.44
C ASN A 183 20.09 -41.57 2.99
N LEU A 184 19.72 -42.78 2.55
CA LEU A 184 19.09 -43.00 1.23
C LEU A 184 17.73 -42.33 1.14
N LYS A 185 16.92 -42.37 2.20
CA LYS A 185 15.63 -41.67 2.28
C LYS A 185 15.80 -40.17 2.13
N ALA A 186 16.82 -39.58 2.78
CA ALA A 186 17.16 -38.16 2.64
C ALA A 186 17.58 -37.82 1.19
N SER A 187 18.42 -38.66 0.56
CA SER A 187 18.86 -38.47 -0.81
C SER A 187 17.68 -38.54 -1.81
N ARG A 188 16.75 -39.46 -1.60
CA ARG A 188 15.51 -39.56 -2.39
C ARG A 188 14.60 -38.36 -2.22
N ALA A 189 14.48 -37.80 -1.02
CA ALA A 189 13.74 -36.58 -0.79
C ALA A 189 14.36 -35.39 -1.55
N ASN A 190 15.70 -35.26 -1.50
CA ASN A 190 16.40 -34.23 -2.28
C ASN A 190 16.21 -34.38 -3.80
N LEU A 191 16.21 -35.62 -4.29
CA LEU A 191 15.87 -35.89 -5.69
C LEU A 191 14.42 -35.50 -5.98
N GLY A 192 13.49 -35.75 -5.07
CA GLY A 192 12.09 -35.31 -5.20
C GLY A 192 11.97 -33.79 -5.30
N PHE A 193 12.76 -33.03 -4.54
CA PHE A 193 12.78 -31.58 -4.55
C PHE A 193 13.35 -30.95 -5.84
N THR A 194 13.97 -31.75 -6.73
CA THR A 194 14.35 -31.26 -8.05
C THR A 194 13.17 -31.00 -8.96
N LYS A 195 12.01 -31.62 -8.68
CA LYS A 195 10.74 -31.37 -9.37
C LYS A 195 9.87 -30.42 -8.54
N ILE A 196 9.56 -29.29 -9.09
CA ILE A 196 8.86 -28.21 -8.40
C ILE A 196 7.41 -28.20 -8.82
N TYR A 197 6.52 -28.41 -7.85
CA TYR A 197 5.08 -28.52 -8.06
C TYR A 197 4.35 -27.32 -7.47
N ALA A 198 3.17 -26.99 -8.04
CA ALA A 198 2.28 -25.97 -7.53
C ALA A 198 1.71 -26.36 -6.16
N PRO A 199 1.92 -25.56 -5.10
CA PRO A 199 1.37 -25.82 -3.78
C PRO A 199 -0.14 -25.54 -3.71
N VAL A 200 -0.63 -24.63 -4.55
CA VAL A 200 -2.04 -24.20 -4.66
C VAL A 200 -2.44 -24.07 -6.13
N ALA A 201 -3.75 -24.15 -6.39
CA ALA A 201 -4.28 -23.81 -7.70
C ALA A 201 -4.35 -22.27 -7.85
N GLY A 202 -4.06 -21.76 -9.06
CA GLY A 202 -4.07 -20.32 -9.32
C GLY A 202 -3.56 -19.97 -10.69
N THR A 203 -3.11 -18.73 -10.86
CA THR A 203 -2.49 -18.23 -12.09
C THR A 203 -1.06 -17.80 -11.79
N VAL A 204 -0.12 -18.10 -12.70
CA VAL A 204 1.26 -17.63 -12.59
C VAL A 204 1.30 -16.13 -12.84
N THR A 205 1.73 -15.36 -11.83
CA THR A 205 1.77 -13.89 -11.90
C THR A 205 3.13 -13.34 -12.25
N THR A 206 4.19 -13.98 -11.73
CA THR A 206 5.58 -13.57 -12.00
C THR A 206 6.47 -14.79 -12.19
N LEU A 207 7.50 -14.64 -13.01
CA LEU A 207 8.51 -15.65 -13.32
C LEU A 207 9.89 -14.98 -13.41
N PRO A 208 10.50 -14.65 -12.23
CA PRO A 208 11.76 -13.91 -12.19
C PRO A 208 12.97 -14.72 -12.66
N THR A 209 12.88 -16.06 -12.69
CA THR A 209 13.97 -16.96 -13.07
C THR A 209 13.86 -17.42 -14.52
N LYS A 210 14.99 -17.82 -15.10
CA LYS A 210 15.08 -18.28 -16.50
C LYS A 210 15.64 -19.70 -16.56
N GLU A 211 15.27 -20.43 -17.62
CA GLU A 211 15.91 -21.73 -17.92
C GLU A 211 17.42 -21.55 -18.07
N GLY A 212 18.17 -22.53 -17.59
CA GLY A 212 19.64 -22.49 -17.58
C GLY A 212 20.28 -21.73 -16.41
N GLN A 213 19.50 -20.98 -15.62
CA GLN A 213 19.98 -20.24 -14.46
C GLN A 213 20.35 -21.22 -13.34
N THR A 214 21.51 -20.99 -12.68
CA THR A 214 21.92 -21.73 -11.47
C THR A 214 21.30 -21.10 -10.23
N LEU A 215 20.60 -21.90 -9.45
CA LEU A 215 19.93 -21.51 -8.22
C LEU A 215 20.71 -22.04 -7.01
N ASN A 216 20.87 -21.21 -5.97
CA ASN A 216 21.53 -21.58 -4.73
C ASN A 216 20.53 -21.48 -3.57
N ALA A 217 20.07 -22.63 -3.10
CA ALA A 217 19.11 -22.71 -1.99
C ALA A 217 19.75 -22.64 -0.59
N ASN A 218 21.11 -22.67 -0.49
CA ASN A 218 21.80 -22.71 0.81
C ASN A 218 21.84 -21.35 1.52
N GLN A 219 21.74 -20.23 0.80
CA GLN A 219 21.78 -18.88 1.37
C GLN A 219 20.41 -18.24 1.49
N SER A 220 19.58 -18.39 0.47
CA SER A 220 18.20 -17.94 0.46
C SER A 220 17.43 -18.82 -0.51
N ALA A 221 16.21 -19.22 -0.18
CA ALA A 221 15.35 -19.95 -1.12
C ALA A 221 14.97 -19.02 -2.29
N PRO A 222 15.60 -19.15 -3.49
CA PRO A 222 15.27 -18.27 -4.60
C PRO A 222 13.88 -18.57 -5.12
N THR A 223 13.05 -17.53 -5.27
CA THR A 223 11.72 -17.65 -5.88
C THR A 223 11.87 -17.93 -7.37
N ILE A 224 11.22 -19.00 -7.83
CA ILE A 224 11.20 -19.38 -9.25
C ILE A 224 10.03 -18.68 -9.94
N LEU A 225 8.85 -18.76 -9.35
CA LEU A 225 7.63 -18.14 -9.85
C LEU A 225 6.66 -17.88 -8.69
N GLN A 226 5.66 -17.05 -8.96
CA GLN A 226 4.57 -16.79 -8.01
C GLN A 226 3.25 -17.27 -8.60
N VAL A 227 2.50 -18.02 -7.79
CA VAL A 227 1.13 -18.46 -8.11
C VAL A 227 0.15 -17.70 -7.24
N ALA A 228 -0.86 -17.09 -7.83
CA ALA A 228 -1.86 -16.30 -7.13
C ALA A 228 -3.28 -16.62 -7.56
N ASN A 229 -4.22 -16.48 -6.63
CA ASN A 229 -5.64 -16.46 -6.95
C ASN A 229 -6.05 -15.05 -7.36
N LEU A 230 -6.43 -14.87 -8.63
CA LEU A 230 -6.83 -13.58 -9.20
C LEU A 230 -8.34 -13.29 -9.09
N ASP A 231 -9.15 -14.20 -8.59
CA ASP A 231 -10.61 -14.02 -8.47
C ASP A 231 -10.95 -13.10 -7.28
N LEU A 232 -10.06 -13.03 -6.29
CA LEU A 232 -10.19 -12.16 -5.14
C LEU A 232 -8.92 -11.31 -4.98
N MET A 233 -9.08 -10.00 -5.14
CA MET A 233 -8.00 -9.04 -5.05
C MET A 233 -8.08 -8.23 -3.77
N THR A 234 -6.98 -7.66 -3.35
CA THR A 234 -6.89 -6.70 -2.25
C THR A 234 -6.26 -5.41 -2.77
N VAL A 235 -6.91 -4.30 -2.51
CA VAL A 235 -6.28 -2.99 -2.68
C VAL A 235 -5.55 -2.65 -1.38
N ARG A 236 -4.25 -2.46 -1.47
CA ARG A 236 -3.41 -1.91 -0.40
C ARG A 236 -3.37 -0.41 -0.59
N ALA A 237 -4.15 0.33 0.19
CA ALA A 237 -4.26 1.77 0.13
C ALA A 237 -3.36 2.41 1.19
N GLN A 238 -2.52 3.36 0.79
CA GLN A 238 -1.60 4.08 1.66
C GLN A 238 -2.27 5.37 2.15
N VAL A 239 -2.67 5.39 3.41
CA VAL A 239 -3.41 6.49 4.05
C VAL A 239 -2.47 7.26 4.96
N ALA A 240 -2.52 8.60 4.88
CA ALA A 240 -1.73 9.46 5.74
C ALA A 240 -2.15 9.34 7.22
N GLU A 241 -1.19 9.51 8.14
CA GLU A 241 -1.41 9.46 9.60
C GLU A 241 -2.54 10.41 10.06
N ALA A 242 -2.68 11.58 9.43
CA ALA A 242 -3.72 12.55 9.76
C ALA A 242 -5.15 12.03 9.53
N ASP A 243 -5.33 11.10 8.59
CA ASP A 243 -6.63 10.61 8.16
C ASP A 243 -6.95 9.20 8.65
N VAL A 244 -5.94 8.39 9.02
CA VAL A 244 -6.14 6.98 9.39
C VAL A 244 -7.04 6.81 10.61
N ASN A 245 -6.98 7.72 11.58
CA ASN A 245 -7.81 7.68 12.80
C ASN A 245 -9.31 7.89 12.52
N ARG A 246 -9.66 8.36 11.33
CA ARG A 246 -11.05 8.55 10.89
C ARG A 246 -11.63 7.30 10.24
N LEU A 247 -10.78 6.34 9.88
CA LEU A 247 -11.18 5.09 9.22
C LEU A 247 -11.52 4.02 10.26
N LYS A 248 -12.40 3.10 9.86
CA LYS A 248 -12.80 1.95 10.67
C LYS A 248 -12.87 0.70 9.80
N GLU A 249 -12.68 -0.44 10.41
CA GLU A 249 -12.93 -1.73 9.75
C GLU A 249 -14.39 -1.86 9.34
N ASN A 250 -14.63 -2.59 8.25
CA ASN A 250 -15.93 -2.76 7.60
C ASN A 250 -16.55 -1.48 7.02
N MET A 251 -15.80 -0.38 6.96
CA MET A 251 -16.25 0.85 6.32
C MET A 251 -16.37 0.64 4.80
N PRO A 252 -17.43 1.15 4.16
CA PRO A 252 -17.56 1.11 2.72
C PRO A 252 -16.49 2.00 2.05
N ALA A 253 -15.89 1.47 1.00
CA ALA A 253 -14.93 2.20 0.18
C ALA A 253 -15.18 1.85 -1.29
N TYR A 254 -14.82 2.75 -2.18
CA TYR A 254 -14.73 2.45 -3.60
C TYR A 254 -13.39 2.94 -4.14
N PHE A 255 -12.98 2.37 -5.24
CA PHE A 255 -11.77 2.82 -5.91
C PHE A 255 -11.98 2.87 -7.42
N THR A 256 -11.14 3.67 -8.07
CA THR A 256 -11.02 3.74 -9.51
C THR A 256 -9.59 3.37 -9.91
N THR A 257 -9.40 2.83 -11.10
CA THR A 257 -8.07 2.60 -11.65
C THR A 257 -7.67 3.78 -12.54
N LEU A 258 -6.36 4.03 -12.68
CA LEU A 258 -5.88 5.11 -13.56
C LEU A 258 -6.31 4.95 -15.03
N GLY A 259 -6.51 3.71 -15.47
CA GLY A 259 -6.95 3.41 -16.84
C GLY A 259 -8.47 3.56 -17.05
N ASN A 260 -9.27 3.56 -15.97
CA ASN A 260 -10.73 3.72 -16.03
C ASN A 260 -11.21 4.45 -14.77
N SER A 261 -11.21 5.78 -14.84
CA SER A 261 -11.62 6.65 -13.74
C SER A 261 -13.15 6.76 -13.59
N GLU A 262 -13.91 6.34 -14.59
CA GLU A 262 -15.39 6.42 -14.57
C GLU A 262 -16.02 5.22 -13.84
N TYR A 263 -15.35 4.07 -13.90
CA TYR A 263 -15.85 2.86 -13.26
C TYR A 263 -15.42 2.79 -11.79
N ARG A 264 -16.42 2.68 -10.89
CA ARG A 264 -16.21 2.59 -9.44
C ARG A 264 -16.32 1.13 -8.99
N TRP A 265 -15.19 0.57 -8.55
CA TRP A 265 -15.14 -0.74 -7.93
C TRP A 265 -15.48 -0.59 -6.45
N GLN A 266 -16.50 -1.30 -5.99
CA GLN A 266 -16.91 -1.26 -4.58
C GLN A 266 -16.17 -2.33 -3.78
N GLY A 267 -15.78 -1.97 -2.55
CA GLY A 267 -15.14 -2.85 -1.60
C GLY A 267 -15.42 -2.41 -0.16
N THR A 268 -14.93 -3.20 0.78
CA THR A 268 -15.02 -2.87 2.21
C THR A 268 -13.64 -2.94 2.83
N VAL A 269 -13.37 -2.04 3.79
CA VAL A 269 -12.14 -2.07 4.57
C VAL A 269 -12.12 -3.36 5.38
N ARG A 270 -11.16 -4.24 5.05
CA ARG A 270 -10.95 -5.48 5.80
C ARG A 270 -10.16 -5.23 7.07
N GLN A 271 -9.09 -4.45 6.97
CA GLN A 271 -8.13 -4.26 8.05
C GLN A 271 -7.35 -2.97 7.84
N ILE A 272 -7.04 -2.29 8.93
CA ILE A 272 -6.08 -1.19 8.99
C ILE A 272 -4.82 -1.75 9.66
N GLN A 273 -3.69 -1.70 8.97
CA GLN A 273 -2.44 -2.22 9.53
C GLN A 273 -1.93 -1.30 10.64
N PRO A 274 -1.54 -1.85 11.81
CA PRO A 274 -1.11 -1.04 12.95
C PRO A 274 0.29 -0.46 12.80
N SER A 275 1.11 -1.03 11.90
CA SER A 275 2.48 -0.58 11.65
C SER A 275 2.51 0.33 10.43
N PRO A 276 3.02 1.57 10.56
CA PRO A 276 3.17 2.46 9.43
C PRO A 276 4.36 2.06 8.54
N GLU A 277 4.27 2.43 7.28
CA GLU A 277 5.38 2.46 6.34
C GLU A 277 5.85 3.90 6.14
N ILE A 278 7.15 4.14 6.14
CA ILE A 278 7.71 5.47 5.89
C ILE A 278 8.20 5.52 4.44
N VAL A 279 7.51 6.30 3.63
CA VAL A 279 7.86 6.51 2.22
C VAL A 279 8.20 7.98 2.00
N ASN A 280 9.42 8.29 1.60
CA ASN A 280 9.89 9.68 1.36
C ASN A 280 9.61 10.61 2.56
N ASP A 281 9.94 10.18 3.77
CA ASP A 281 9.71 10.89 5.04
C ASP A 281 8.22 11.15 5.39
N VAL A 282 7.29 10.50 4.69
CA VAL A 282 5.86 10.56 4.99
C VAL A 282 5.44 9.26 5.68
N VAL A 283 4.77 9.39 6.81
CA VAL A 283 4.20 8.26 7.56
C VAL A 283 2.86 7.87 6.94
N LEU A 284 2.79 6.66 6.41
CA LEU A 284 1.61 6.10 5.74
C LEU A 284 1.18 4.81 6.43
N PHE A 285 -0.11 4.60 6.54
CA PHE A 285 -0.70 3.37 7.07
C PHE A 285 -1.37 2.59 5.95
N ASP A 286 -1.10 1.31 5.88
CA ASP A 286 -1.72 0.43 4.90
C ASP A 286 -3.13 0.04 5.33
N VAL A 287 -4.10 0.36 4.50
CA VAL A 287 -5.50 -0.03 4.64
C VAL A 287 -5.85 -1.02 3.53
N LEU A 288 -6.29 -2.20 3.93
CA LEU A 288 -6.56 -3.32 3.04
C LEU A 288 -8.05 -3.39 2.72
N ILE A 289 -8.38 -3.38 1.43
CA ILE A 289 -9.75 -3.44 0.92
C ILE A 289 -9.87 -4.66 0.02
N ASP A 290 -10.76 -5.59 0.35
CA ASP A 290 -11.02 -6.74 -0.48
C ASP A 290 -12.05 -6.43 -1.56
N VAL A 291 -11.78 -6.91 -2.78
CA VAL A 291 -12.63 -6.73 -3.94
C VAL A 291 -12.71 -8.01 -4.76
N LYS A 292 -13.89 -8.35 -5.23
CA LYS A 292 -14.08 -9.44 -6.20
C LYS A 292 -13.64 -8.98 -7.59
N ASN A 293 -12.95 -9.84 -8.30
CA ASN A 293 -12.44 -9.58 -9.65
C ASN A 293 -13.24 -10.39 -10.68
N ASP A 294 -14.53 -10.19 -10.69
CA ASP A 294 -15.41 -10.86 -11.66
C ASP A 294 -15.01 -10.45 -13.08
N GLY A 295 -14.68 -11.44 -13.92
CA GLY A 295 -14.18 -11.19 -15.28
C GLY A 295 -12.69 -10.86 -15.39
N ARG A 296 -11.90 -10.93 -14.32
CA ARG A 296 -10.43 -10.78 -14.28
C ARG A 296 -9.90 -9.51 -14.94
N GLN A 297 -10.67 -8.41 -14.84
CA GLN A 297 -10.30 -7.10 -15.39
C GLN A 297 -9.21 -6.42 -14.54
N LEU A 298 -9.21 -6.66 -13.24
CA LEU A 298 -8.20 -6.14 -12.33
C LEU A 298 -6.92 -6.97 -12.42
N LYS A 299 -5.80 -6.30 -12.67
CA LYS A 299 -4.47 -6.93 -12.77
C LYS A 299 -3.64 -6.58 -11.56
N THR A 300 -2.76 -7.50 -11.16
CA THR A 300 -1.77 -7.27 -10.11
C THR A 300 -0.88 -6.10 -10.48
N GLY A 301 -0.60 -5.23 -9.48
CA GLY A 301 0.26 -4.07 -9.66
C GLY A 301 -0.42 -2.83 -10.22
N MET A 302 -1.72 -2.88 -10.57
CA MET A 302 -2.46 -1.68 -10.98
C MET A 302 -2.51 -0.65 -9.87
N THR A 303 -2.25 0.61 -10.20
CA THR A 303 -2.43 1.75 -9.29
C THR A 303 -3.90 2.15 -9.27
N THR A 304 -4.40 2.42 -8.07
CA THR A 304 -5.79 2.80 -7.82
C THR A 304 -5.85 4.08 -7.01
N GLN A 305 -6.92 4.84 -7.20
CA GLN A 305 -7.33 5.91 -6.30
C GLN A 305 -8.50 5.41 -5.47
N VAL A 306 -8.31 5.37 -4.17
CA VAL A 306 -9.29 4.84 -3.20
C VAL A 306 -10.00 5.98 -2.51
N PHE A 307 -11.31 5.80 -2.29
CA PHE A 307 -12.19 6.74 -1.61
C PHE A 307 -12.88 6.00 -0.45
N PHE A 308 -12.54 6.36 0.77
CA PHE A 308 -13.17 5.85 1.98
C PHE A 308 -14.34 6.74 2.36
N ILE A 309 -15.54 6.19 2.42
CA ILE A 309 -16.78 6.94 2.68
C ILE A 309 -16.95 7.09 4.20
N LEU A 310 -16.65 8.28 4.72
CA LEU A 310 -16.84 8.61 6.13
C LEU A 310 -18.29 8.90 6.47
N GLY A 311 -18.99 9.52 5.54
CA GLY A 311 -20.40 9.84 5.65
C GLY A 311 -21.01 10.10 4.27
N LYS A 312 -22.28 9.77 4.14
CA LYS A 312 -23.04 9.97 2.93
C LYS A 312 -24.43 10.46 3.28
N ALA A 313 -24.90 11.50 2.57
CA ALA A 313 -26.29 11.95 2.63
C ALA A 313 -26.84 12.02 1.20
N ASP A 314 -27.86 11.22 0.95
CA ASP A 314 -28.57 11.20 -0.33
C ASP A 314 -29.76 12.16 -0.29
N ASN A 315 -30.03 12.84 -1.42
CA ASN A 315 -31.13 13.81 -1.55
C ASN A 315 -31.08 14.93 -0.51
N ALA A 316 -29.90 15.31 -0.05
CA ALA A 316 -29.68 16.38 0.91
C ALA A 316 -29.73 17.76 0.26
N VAL A 317 -30.10 18.78 1.03
CA VAL A 317 -29.99 20.18 0.63
C VAL A 317 -28.52 20.57 0.69
N ILE A 318 -27.93 20.95 -0.44
CA ILE A 318 -26.50 21.23 -0.58
C ILE A 318 -26.25 22.71 -0.80
N VAL A 319 -25.28 23.24 -0.10
CA VAL A 319 -24.76 24.60 -0.26
C VAL A 319 -23.24 24.58 -0.46
N PRO A 320 -22.65 25.55 -1.19
CA PRO A 320 -21.20 25.70 -1.26
C PRO A 320 -20.61 25.95 0.13
N ALA A 321 -19.48 25.29 0.47
CA ALA A 321 -18.83 25.45 1.77
C ALA A 321 -18.38 26.89 2.03
N GLU A 322 -18.20 27.71 0.99
CA GLU A 322 -17.83 29.13 1.05
C GLU A 322 -18.86 30.00 1.78
N VAL A 323 -20.13 29.57 1.89
CA VAL A 323 -21.16 30.31 2.62
C VAL A 323 -21.03 30.17 4.16
N LEU A 324 -20.31 29.16 4.62
CA LEU A 324 -20.18 28.83 6.03
C LEU A 324 -19.10 29.68 6.73
N THR A 325 -19.14 31.00 6.57
CA THR A 325 -18.11 31.93 7.08
C THR A 325 -18.30 32.31 8.55
N ARG A 326 -19.57 32.33 9.05
CA ARG A 326 -19.90 32.78 10.40
C ARG A 326 -20.53 31.65 11.20
N ARG A 327 -19.70 31.01 12.03
CA ARG A 327 -20.19 29.97 12.94
C ARG A 327 -20.99 30.57 14.10
N ALA A 328 -22.13 29.96 14.44
CA ALA A 328 -23.01 30.31 15.54
C ALA A 328 -23.01 29.21 16.63
N ALA A 329 -21.85 28.94 17.21
CA ALA A 329 -21.62 27.79 18.09
C ALA A 329 -22.59 27.67 19.29
N LYS A 330 -23.23 28.78 19.70
CA LYS A 330 -24.24 28.77 20.78
C LYS A 330 -25.60 28.19 20.33
N GLU A 331 -25.80 28.05 19.04
CA GLU A 331 -27.04 27.60 18.40
C GLU A 331 -26.88 26.18 17.83
N ASP A 332 -25.78 25.50 18.16
CA ASP A 332 -25.53 24.08 17.76
C ASP A 332 -26.63 23.19 18.42
N ASN A 333 -27.15 22.22 17.65
CA ASN A 333 -28.16 21.28 18.13
C ASN A 333 -27.88 19.86 17.61
N GLU A 334 -28.78 18.93 17.91
CA GLU A 334 -28.67 17.52 17.45
C GLU A 334 -28.67 17.37 15.92
N LYS A 335 -29.22 18.36 15.17
CA LYS A 335 -29.25 18.36 13.72
C LYS A 335 -27.91 18.79 13.10
N GLY A 336 -26.98 19.32 13.87
CA GLY A 336 -25.65 19.68 13.39
C GLY A 336 -25.10 21.00 13.93
N LYS A 337 -24.03 21.46 13.28
CA LYS A 337 -23.32 22.70 13.61
C LYS A 337 -24.06 23.91 13.03
N ALA A 338 -24.34 24.95 13.84
CA ALA A 338 -25.04 26.13 13.40
C ALA A 338 -24.14 27.16 12.71
N TYR A 339 -24.60 27.69 11.59
CA TYR A 339 -23.96 28.78 10.83
C TYR A 339 -24.97 29.85 10.47
N ARG A 340 -24.53 31.12 10.44
CA ARG A 340 -25.34 32.25 9.94
C ARG A 340 -25.00 32.53 8.50
N VAL A 341 -26.00 32.46 7.64
CA VAL A 341 -25.91 32.70 6.21
C VAL A 341 -26.85 33.83 5.79
N SER A 342 -26.51 34.52 4.71
CA SER A 342 -27.38 35.53 4.12
C SER A 342 -28.21 34.91 3.00
N VAL A 343 -29.52 34.89 3.17
CA VAL A 343 -30.49 34.35 2.23
C VAL A 343 -31.16 35.53 1.48
N ALA A 344 -31.46 35.35 0.21
CA ALA A 344 -32.24 36.32 -0.55
C ALA A 344 -33.72 36.22 -0.15
N SER A 345 -34.32 37.33 0.27
CA SER A 345 -35.72 37.48 0.59
C SER A 345 -36.36 38.49 -0.39
N GLU A 346 -37.66 38.49 -0.51
CA GLU A 346 -38.41 39.46 -1.33
C GLU A 346 -38.16 40.93 -0.88
N THR A 347 -37.82 41.13 0.40
CA THR A 347 -37.53 42.44 1.00
C THR A 347 -36.01 42.77 1.04
N GLY A 348 -35.16 41.92 0.47
CA GLY A 348 -33.68 42.14 0.47
C GLY A 348 -32.89 40.96 1.03
N ARG A 349 -32.01 41.21 2.00
CA ARG A 349 -31.17 40.20 2.61
C ARG A 349 -31.62 39.88 4.02
N GLU A 350 -31.87 38.60 4.30
CA GLU A 350 -32.17 38.08 5.61
C GLU A 350 -30.98 37.24 6.14
N GLN A 351 -30.56 37.47 7.40
CA GLN A 351 -29.66 36.55 8.06
C GLN A 351 -30.46 35.44 8.71
N ARG A 352 -30.14 34.20 8.32
CA ARG A 352 -30.80 33.00 8.83
C ARG A 352 -29.76 32.05 9.41
N VAL A 353 -30.10 31.39 10.51
CA VAL A 353 -29.31 30.31 11.08
C VAL A 353 -29.67 29.04 10.38
N ILE A 354 -28.64 28.30 9.94
CA ILE A 354 -28.77 27.00 9.32
C ILE A 354 -27.99 25.97 10.13
N HIS A 355 -28.44 24.73 10.11
CA HIS A 355 -27.75 23.62 10.72
C HIS A 355 -27.10 22.77 9.61
N VAL A 356 -25.82 22.45 9.80
CA VAL A 356 -24.97 21.74 8.85
C VAL A 356 -24.61 20.37 9.41
N GLY A 357 -24.95 19.33 8.66
CA GLY A 357 -24.56 17.95 8.93
C GLY A 357 -23.20 17.61 8.35
N LEU A 358 -23.15 16.91 7.21
CA LEU A 358 -21.92 16.58 6.52
C LEU A 358 -21.31 17.82 5.84
N GLN A 359 -19.99 17.93 5.95
CA GLN A 359 -19.26 19.03 5.33
C GLN A 359 -18.02 18.51 4.61
N THR A 360 -17.93 18.82 3.33
CA THR A 360 -16.74 18.57 2.52
C THR A 360 -15.95 19.87 2.29
N ARG A 361 -14.85 19.78 1.55
CA ARG A 361 -14.06 20.97 1.20
C ARG A 361 -14.82 21.98 0.32
N THR A 362 -15.76 21.52 -0.49
CA THR A 362 -16.47 22.33 -1.49
C THR A 362 -17.95 22.53 -1.20
N GLN A 363 -18.57 21.61 -0.49
CA GLN A 363 -20.01 21.57 -0.26
C GLN A 363 -20.33 21.23 1.19
N ALA A 364 -21.53 21.59 1.62
CA ALA A 364 -22.06 21.24 2.93
C ALA A 364 -23.52 20.84 2.83
N GLU A 365 -23.91 19.84 3.59
CA GLU A 365 -25.29 19.43 3.79
C GLU A 365 -25.99 20.39 4.77
N VAL A 366 -27.14 20.89 4.40
CA VAL A 366 -28.01 21.64 5.32
C VAL A 366 -29.13 20.72 5.78
N THR A 367 -29.10 20.42 7.07
CA THR A 367 -30.10 19.56 7.72
C THR A 367 -31.34 20.33 8.14
N ASP A 368 -31.20 21.66 8.39
CA ASP A 368 -32.31 22.53 8.77
C ASP A 368 -32.01 23.99 8.42
N GLY A 369 -33.04 24.77 8.14
CA GLY A 369 -32.98 26.23 7.97
C GLY A 369 -33.01 26.74 6.53
N LEU A 370 -32.88 25.87 5.47
CA LEU A 370 -32.97 26.24 4.08
C LEU A 370 -33.87 25.25 3.29
N LYS A 371 -34.51 25.77 2.24
CA LYS A 371 -35.28 24.98 1.30
C LYS A 371 -34.63 24.98 -0.08
N GLU A 372 -34.90 23.94 -0.85
CA GLU A 372 -34.50 23.87 -2.23
C GLU A 372 -35.00 25.06 -3.05
N GLY A 373 -34.19 25.63 -3.91
CA GLY A 373 -34.48 26.77 -4.75
C GLY A 373 -34.28 28.13 -4.09
N GLU A 374 -34.03 28.23 -2.77
CA GLU A 374 -33.67 29.48 -2.13
C GLU A 374 -32.29 29.96 -2.64
N ASN A 375 -32.10 31.25 -2.75
CA ASN A 375 -30.82 31.85 -3.13
C ASN A 375 -30.05 32.32 -1.92
N ILE A 376 -28.79 31.88 -1.78
CA ILE A 376 -27.87 32.29 -0.72
C ILE A 376 -26.74 33.14 -1.32
N TYR A 377 -26.26 34.11 -0.55
CA TYR A 377 -25.18 34.99 -0.99
C TYR A 377 -23.82 34.45 -0.55
N VAL A 378 -22.91 34.29 -1.54
CA VAL A 378 -21.52 33.89 -1.30
C VAL A 378 -20.61 35.13 -1.40
N SER A 379 -19.75 35.35 -0.40
CA SER A 379 -18.75 36.42 -0.44
C SER A 379 -17.53 35.98 -1.26
N ARG A 380 -17.20 36.68 -2.33
CA ARG A 380 -15.92 36.46 -3.01
C ARG A 380 -14.76 36.95 -2.15
N PRO A 381 -13.68 36.17 -1.98
CA PRO A 381 -12.45 36.72 -1.46
C PRO A 381 -11.96 37.81 -2.42
N ARG A 382 -11.65 39.02 -1.89
CA ARG A 382 -10.99 40.06 -2.67
C ARG A 382 -9.63 39.53 -3.13
N VAL A 383 -9.50 39.25 -4.41
CA VAL A 383 -8.19 39.16 -5.06
C VAL A 383 -7.65 40.60 -5.11
N ASN A 384 -6.74 40.94 -4.24
CA ASN A 384 -6.05 42.24 -4.25
C ASN A 384 -5.14 42.27 -5.50
N PRO A 385 -5.44 43.10 -6.53
CA PRO A 385 -4.63 43.11 -7.73
C PRO A 385 -3.24 43.77 -7.52
N SER A 386 -2.97 44.30 -6.31
CA SER A 386 -1.73 45.03 -6.00
C SER A 386 -0.57 44.13 -5.54
N ALA A 387 -0.71 42.83 -5.44
CA ALA A 387 0.40 41.97 -5.00
C ALA A 387 1.31 41.46 -6.14
N ASN A 388 0.98 41.75 -7.41
CA ASN A 388 1.75 41.26 -8.57
C ASN A 388 2.59 42.33 -9.28
N GLY A 389 2.74 43.52 -8.69
CA GLY A 389 3.44 44.64 -9.33
C GLY A 389 4.93 44.80 -9.00
N ASN A 390 5.50 44.07 -8.06
CA ASN A 390 6.86 44.36 -7.57
C ASN A 390 7.86 43.17 -7.58
N ALA A 391 7.57 42.10 -8.33
CA ALA A 391 8.49 40.93 -8.42
C ALA A 391 9.37 40.94 -9.68
N GLN A 392 9.35 41.99 -10.52
CA GLN A 392 10.07 42.00 -11.80
C GLN A 392 11.18 43.05 -11.94
N GLN A 393 11.61 43.73 -10.86
CA GLN A 393 12.69 44.77 -10.95
C GLN A 393 13.90 44.56 -10.02
N SER A 394 14.17 43.34 -9.56
CA SER A 394 15.33 43.07 -8.68
C SER A 394 16.31 42.00 -9.23
N ASN A 395 16.45 41.83 -10.54
CA ASN A 395 17.36 40.79 -11.07
C ASN A 395 18.33 41.30 -12.18
N ASN A 396 18.75 42.58 -12.14
CA ASN A 396 19.74 43.09 -13.11
C ASN A 396 20.96 43.74 -12.47
N ASN A 397 21.48 43.25 -11.32
CA ASN A 397 22.76 43.74 -10.79
C ASN A 397 23.58 42.64 -10.10
N ARG A 398 23.83 41.52 -10.81
CA ARG A 398 24.89 40.56 -10.44
C ARG A 398 25.56 39.97 -11.68
N ALA A 399 26.17 40.84 -12.47
CA ALA A 399 27.12 40.43 -13.49
C ALA A 399 28.36 41.31 -13.32
N ASN A 400 29.26 40.93 -12.39
CA ASN A 400 30.69 41.23 -12.40
C ASN A 400 31.30 40.80 -11.06
N ALA A 401 31.75 39.56 -11.00
CA ALA A 401 32.75 39.10 -10.05
C ALA A 401 33.69 38.12 -10.78
N PRO A 402 35.02 38.25 -10.66
CA PRO A 402 35.97 37.52 -11.48
C PRO A 402 36.07 36.03 -11.03
N ARG A 403 36.16 35.15 -12.01
CA ARG A 403 36.43 33.72 -11.85
C ARG A 403 37.85 33.51 -11.32
N VAL A 404 37.96 32.94 -10.15
CA VAL A 404 39.22 32.37 -9.65
C VAL A 404 39.28 30.91 -10.15
N ASN A 405 40.29 30.66 -10.96
CA ASN A 405 40.69 29.37 -11.51
C ASN A 405 41.35 28.53 -10.40
N ARG A 406 40.78 27.35 -10.05
CA ARG A 406 41.49 26.33 -9.30
C ARG A 406 41.58 25.08 -10.15
N GLY A 407 42.80 24.76 -10.56
CA GLY A 407 43.18 23.56 -11.28
C GLY A 407 43.06 22.27 -10.45
N PRO A 408 43.25 21.12 -11.09
CA PRO A 408 42.97 19.80 -10.51
C PRO A 408 44.08 19.36 -9.56
N GLN A 409 43.72 18.77 -8.44
CA GLN A 409 44.63 17.94 -7.64
C GLN A 409 44.11 16.48 -7.68
N LEU A 410 45.07 15.62 -7.81
CA LEU A 410 45.21 14.19 -8.00
C LEU A 410 44.23 13.32 -7.17
#